data_31d6b5c5ae031fcd3eec76e726106506
#
_entry.id   31d6b5c5ae031fcd3eec76e726106506
#
_cell.length_a   1.000
_cell.length_b   1.000
_cell.length_c   1.000
_cell.angle_alpha   90.00
_cell.angle_beta   90.00
_cell.angle_gamma   90.00
#
_symmetry.space_group_name_H-M   'P 1'
#
loop_
_entity.id
_entity.type
_entity.pdbx_description
1 polymer ?
#
loop_
_entity_poly.entity_id
_entity_poly.type
_entity_poly.pdbx_seq_one_letter_code
_entity_poly.pdbx_strand_id
1 'polypeptide(L)'
;MSEDPHHIPAGGDDLPAAVRREIAAHHALYARSPEAAHMWDPIVIGVPGGPVPCLLLHHVGRKSAQRLNSILQYYRHDDDIVIVASKGGLPHHPVWYLNLLAEPACAVQIGAFHSDAVARTLAGAERASWWQRVTAEQPVQLEYQARTTREIPLIKLELRTPAPRRSGPA
;
A
#
# COMPACT_ATOMS: atom_id res chain seq x y z
N MET A 1 -2.91 30.94 4.70
CA MET A 1 -2.42 29.77 3.96
C MET A 1 -3.18 28.56 4.48
N SER A 2 -4.05 28.02 3.65
CA SER A 2 -4.80 26.81 4.02
C SER A 2 -3.82 25.64 3.96
N GLU A 3 -3.52 25.03 5.08
CA GLU A 3 -2.77 23.77 5.10
C GLU A 3 -3.65 22.71 4.43
N ASP A 4 -3.13 22.09 3.39
CA ASP A 4 -3.79 20.96 2.70
C ASP A 4 -3.89 19.79 3.69
N PRO A 5 -5.12 19.38 4.13
CA PRO A 5 -5.29 18.31 5.11
C PRO A 5 -4.79 16.94 4.61
N HIS A 6 -4.46 16.81 3.31
CA HIS A 6 -3.96 15.59 2.70
C HIS A 6 -2.44 15.61 2.47
N HIS A 7 -1.73 16.63 2.99
CA HIS A 7 -0.28 16.69 2.89
C HIS A 7 0.37 15.65 3.80
N ILE A 8 0.87 14.56 3.23
CA ILE A 8 1.70 13.57 3.91
C ILE A 8 3.16 14.01 3.75
N PRO A 9 3.85 14.43 4.84
CA PRO A 9 5.23 14.87 4.76
C PRO A 9 6.20 13.78 4.31
N ALA A 10 7.33 14.18 3.72
CA ALA A 10 8.37 13.29 3.19
C ALA A 10 9.20 12.64 4.31
N GLY A 11 9.05 11.34 4.47
CA GLY A 11 9.83 10.52 5.40
C GLY A 11 8.96 9.87 6.48
N GLY A 12 9.34 8.69 6.94
CA GLY A 12 8.59 7.98 7.99
C GLY A 12 8.58 8.74 9.31
N ASP A 13 9.65 9.52 9.58
CA ASP A 13 9.78 10.33 10.79
C ASP A 13 9.10 11.70 10.68
N ASP A 14 8.76 12.15 9.46
CA ASP A 14 8.15 13.45 9.20
C ASP A 14 6.62 13.42 9.21
N LEU A 15 6.02 12.26 9.39
CA LEU A 15 4.57 12.15 9.51
C LEU A 15 4.08 12.82 10.81
N PRO A 16 2.92 13.50 10.77
CA PRO A 16 2.30 14.03 11.98
C PRO A 16 2.17 12.94 13.06
N ALA A 17 2.39 13.30 14.31
CA ALA A 17 2.38 12.34 15.42
C ALA A 17 1.06 11.55 15.52
N ALA A 18 -0.07 12.19 15.17
CA ALA A 18 -1.37 11.52 15.10
C ALA A 18 -1.39 10.41 14.03
N VAL A 19 -0.88 10.70 12.82
CA VAL A 19 -0.80 9.73 11.72
C VAL A 19 0.11 8.56 12.10
N ARG A 20 1.26 8.83 12.69
CA ARG A 20 2.17 7.77 13.18
C ARG A 20 1.49 6.86 14.19
N ARG A 21 0.71 7.43 15.14
CA ARG A 21 -0.05 6.64 16.12
C ARG A 21 -1.08 5.73 15.45
N GLU A 22 -1.82 6.24 14.47
CA GLU A 22 -2.82 5.43 13.74
C GLU A 22 -2.17 4.28 12.96
N ILE A 23 -1.06 4.54 12.29
CA ILE A 23 -0.29 3.51 11.59
C ILE A 23 0.23 2.47 12.59
N ALA A 24 0.80 2.88 13.72
CA ALA A 24 1.27 1.96 14.76
C ALA A 24 0.13 1.14 15.38
N ALA A 25 -1.03 1.75 15.60
CA ALA A 25 -2.22 1.06 16.09
C ALA A 25 -2.71 0.01 15.08
N HIS A 26 -2.69 0.32 13.78
CA HIS A 26 -3.05 -0.61 12.73
C HIS A 26 -2.07 -1.80 12.66
N HIS A 27 -0.75 -1.55 12.77
CA HIS A 27 0.25 -2.62 12.88
C HIS A 27 -0.01 -3.53 14.09
N ALA A 28 -0.26 -2.96 15.25
CA ALA A 28 -0.56 -3.71 16.47
C ALA A 28 -1.87 -4.51 16.32
N LEU A 29 -2.86 -3.97 15.62
CA LEU A 29 -4.11 -4.68 15.32
C LEU A 29 -3.85 -5.87 14.38
N TYR A 30 -3.04 -5.69 13.34
CA TYR A 30 -2.69 -6.76 12.41
C TYR A 30 -1.97 -7.93 13.13
N ALA A 31 -1.12 -7.61 14.10
CA ALA A 31 -0.41 -8.63 14.89
C ALA A 31 -1.33 -9.48 15.78
N ARG A 32 -2.38 -8.88 16.37
CA ARG A 32 -3.27 -9.59 17.32
C ARG A 32 -4.60 -10.06 16.72
N SER A 33 -5.10 -9.39 15.69
CA SER A 33 -6.40 -9.66 15.07
C SER A 33 -6.36 -9.33 13.58
N PRO A 34 -5.66 -10.15 12.77
CA PRO A 34 -5.41 -9.84 11.36
C PRO A 34 -6.70 -9.71 10.54
N GLU A 35 -7.74 -10.46 10.86
CA GLU A 35 -9.04 -10.33 10.18
C GLU A 35 -9.71 -8.99 10.47
N ALA A 36 -9.62 -8.50 11.70
CA ALA A 36 -10.15 -7.18 12.07
C ALA A 36 -9.32 -6.04 11.45
N ALA A 37 -8.03 -6.26 11.23
CA ALA A 37 -7.12 -5.28 10.64
C ALA A 37 -7.17 -5.23 9.11
N HIS A 38 -7.79 -6.21 8.46
CA HIS A 38 -7.83 -6.31 7.00
C HIS A 38 -8.52 -5.10 6.34
N MET A 39 -9.63 -4.63 6.91
CA MET A 39 -10.32 -3.42 6.46
C MET A 39 -9.97 -2.27 7.38
N TRP A 40 -9.47 -1.18 6.80
CA TRP A 40 -9.06 0.01 7.54
C TRP A 40 -9.65 1.27 6.92
N ASP A 41 -10.16 2.16 7.75
CA ASP A 41 -10.73 3.43 7.28
C ASP A 41 -9.67 4.53 7.32
N PRO A 42 -9.17 4.99 6.17
CA PRO A 42 -8.13 6.02 6.12
C PRO A 42 -8.64 7.41 6.51
N ILE A 43 -9.93 7.57 6.84
CA ILE A 43 -10.46 8.84 7.36
C ILE A 43 -9.73 9.27 8.65
N VAL A 44 -9.22 8.33 9.43
CA VAL A 44 -8.44 8.61 10.65
C VAL A 44 -7.12 9.36 10.38
N ILE A 45 -6.67 9.35 9.13
CA ILE A 45 -5.53 10.13 8.64
C ILE A 45 -5.95 11.18 7.61
N GLY A 46 -7.22 11.52 7.54
CA GLY A 46 -7.75 12.58 6.69
C GLY A 46 -8.07 12.19 5.25
N VAL A 47 -8.01 10.91 4.89
CA VAL A 47 -8.33 10.43 3.53
C VAL A 47 -9.78 9.92 3.50
N PRO A 48 -10.69 10.60 2.79
CA PRO A 48 -12.08 10.16 2.69
C PRO A 48 -12.24 8.98 1.71
N GLY A 49 -13.37 8.30 1.76
CA GLY A 49 -13.73 7.23 0.80
C GLY A 49 -14.19 5.94 1.46
N GLY A 50 -14.12 5.86 2.79
CA GLY A 50 -14.53 4.69 3.57
C GLY A 50 -13.44 3.63 3.67
N PRO A 51 -13.74 2.51 4.35
CA PRO A 51 -12.77 1.45 4.62
C PRO A 51 -12.18 0.84 3.34
N VAL A 52 -10.88 0.61 3.35
CA VAL A 52 -10.11 0.00 2.25
C VAL A 52 -9.44 -1.29 2.71
N PRO A 53 -9.27 -2.27 1.80
CA PRO A 53 -8.57 -3.50 2.12
C PRO A 53 -7.06 -3.22 2.24
N CYS A 54 -6.46 -3.71 3.32
CA CYS A 54 -5.04 -3.57 3.59
C CYS A 54 -4.38 -4.95 3.75
N LEU A 55 -3.14 -5.04 3.29
CA LEU A 55 -2.26 -6.17 3.51
C LEU A 55 -1.02 -5.75 4.30
N LEU A 56 -0.40 -6.71 4.94
CA LEU A 56 0.93 -6.56 5.52
C LEU A 56 1.94 -7.13 4.53
N LEU A 57 2.79 -6.27 3.99
CA LEU A 57 3.89 -6.63 3.10
C LEU A 57 5.14 -6.88 3.94
N HIS A 58 5.71 -8.08 3.84
CA HIS A 58 7.01 -8.42 4.42
C HIS A 58 8.09 -8.31 3.34
N HIS A 59 9.09 -7.51 3.58
CA HIS A 59 10.17 -7.23 2.64
C HIS A 59 11.52 -7.15 3.34
N VAL A 60 12.62 -7.14 2.59
CA VAL A 60 13.98 -7.05 3.12
C VAL A 60 14.53 -5.65 2.93
N GLY A 61 15.06 -5.07 3.99
CA GLY A 61 15.71 -3.76 3.94
C GLY A 61 16.97 -3.80 3.08
N ARG A 62 17.00 -3.04 1.98
CA ARG A 62 18.13 -3.03 1.03
C ARG A 62 19.45 -2.56 1.64
N LYS A 63 19.41 -1.81 2.74
CA LYS A 63 20.58 -1.32 3.46
C LYS A 63 20.91 -2.12 4.72
N SER A 64 19.88 -2.62 5.40
CA SER A 64 20.04 -3.31 6.70
C SER A 64 20.04 -4.83 6.60
N ALA A 65 19.57 -5.39 5.48
CA ALA A 65 19.26 -6.80 5.29
C ALA A 65 18.26 -7.37 6.31
N GLN A 66 17.60 -6.52 7.08
CA GLN A 66 16.63 -6.92 8.08
C GLN A 66 15.25 -7.14 7.44
N ARG A 67 14.48 -8.03 8.03
CA ARG A 67 13.06 -8.20 7.69
C ARG A 67 12.26 -7.02 8.23
N LEU A 68 11.57 -6.36 7.33
CA LEU A 68 10.70 -5.21 7.60
C LEU A 68 9.29 -5.54 7.14
N ASN A 69 8.32 -4.78 7.62
CA ASN A 69 6.96 -4.88 7.13
C ASN A 69 6.34 -3.50 6.93
N SER A 70 5.37 -3.44 6.03
CA SER A 70 4.59 -2.24 5.74
C SER A 70 3.13 -2.62 5.55
N ILE A 71 2.22 -1.86 6.17
CA ILE A 71 0.79 -2.00 5.91
C ILE A 71 0.45 -1.13 4.70
N LEU A 72 -0.20 -1.72 3.72
CA LEU A 72 -0.51 -1.08 2.46
C LEU A 72 -1.93 -1.42 2.01
N GLN A 73 -2.67 -0.42 1.53
CA GLN A 73 -3.87 -0.68 0.76
C GLN A 73 -3.49 -1.47 -0.49
N TYR A 74 -4.31 -2.44 -0.84
CA TYR A 74 -4.15 -3.18 -2.08
C TYR A 74 -5.41 -3.13 -2.94
N TYR A 75 -5.23 -3.36 -4.22
CA TYR A 75 -6.27 -3.44 -5.22
C TYR A 75 -6.29 -4.85 -5.79
N ARG A 76 -7.48 -5.38 -6.01
CA ARG A 76 -7.63 -6.76 -6.50
C ARG A 76 -8.50 -6.80 -7.75
N HIS A 77 -8.07 -7.58 -8.72
CA HIS A 77 -8.88 -7.97 -9.85
C HIS A 77 -8.63 -9.45 -10.13
N ASP A 78 -9.67 -10.27 -10.03
CA ASP A 78 -9.57 -11.73 -10.02
C ASP A 78 -8.56 -12.23 -8.97
N ASP A 79 -7.49 -12.86 -9.39
CA ASP A 79 -6.43 -13.35 -8.50
C ASP A 79 -5.23 -12.41 -8.41
N ASP A 80 -5.23 -11.34 -9.22
CA ASP A 80 -4.18 -10.34 -9.24
C ASP A 80 -4.31 -9.34 -8.09
N ILE A 81 -3.20 -9.08 -7.42
CA ILE A 81 -3.07 -8.11 -6.33
C ILE A 81 -2.04 -7.06 -6.70
N VAL A 82 -2.44 -5.80 -6.61
CA VAL A 82 -1.58 -4.65 -6.92
C VAL A 82 -1.54 -3.68 -5.75
N ILE A 83 -0.37 -3.16 -5.46
CA ILE A 83 -0.12 -2.08 -4.50
C ILE A 83 0.45 -0.86 -5.22
N VAL A 84 0.26 0.33 -4.61
CA VAL A 84 0.58 1.61 -5.23
C VAL A 84 1.64 2.35 -4.41
N ALA A 85 2.77 2.69 -5.04
CA ALA A 85 3.87 3.39 -4.40
C ALA A 85 3.69 4.93 -4.48
N SER A 86 2.52 5.42 -4.08
CA SER A 86 2.17 6.85 -4.18
C SER A 86 2.89 7.73 -3.18
N LYS A 87 3.03 7.29 -1.94
CA LYS A 87 3.59 8.11 -0.84
C LYS A 87 2.97 9.53 -0.80
N GLY A 88 1.64 9.63 -1.02
CA GLY A 88 0.93 10.92 -1.04
C GLY A 88 1.35 11.89 -2.16
N GLY A 89 1.99 11.40 -3.22
CA GLY A 89 2.50 12.23 -4.31
C GLY A 89 3.82 12.93 -4.02
N LEU A 90 4.53 12.52 -2.98
CA LEU A 90 5.87 13.05 -2.68
C LEU A 90 6.88 12.71 -3.80
N PRO A 91 7.94 13.54 -4.00
CA PRO A 91 8.89 13.36 -5.09
C PRO A 91 9.75 12.11 -4.97
N HIS A 92 9.80 11.49 -3.79
CA HIS A 92 10.60 10.29 -3.53
C HIS A 92 9.72 9.06 -3.43
N HIS A 93 10.23 7.93 -3.93
CA HIS A 93 9.58 6.63 -3.74
C HIS A 93 9.53 6.22 -2.26
N PRO A 94 8.50 5.48 -1.84
CA PRO A 94 8.47 4.88 -0.52
C PRO A 94 9.62 3.87 -0.35
N VAL A 95 10.13 3.75 0.87
CA VAL A 95 11.28 2.88 1.19
C VAL A 95 10.98 1.42 0.86
N TRP A 96 9.77 0.94 1.13
CA TRP A 96 9.37 -0.44 0.83
C TRP A 96 9.48 -0.75 -0.68
N TYR A 97 9.13 0.20 -1.54
CA TYR A 97 9.26 0.02 -2.99
C TYR A 97 10.73 -0.07 -3.42
N LEU A 98 11.59 0.80 -2.88
CA LEU A 98 13.03 0.73 -3.14
C LEU A 98 13.64 -0.60 -2.64
N ASN A 99 13.11 -1.14 -1.55
CA ASN A 99 13.51 -2.46 -1.06
C ASN A 99 13.07 -3.58 -2.01
N LEU A 100 11.84 -3.53 -2.54
CA LEU A 100 11.35 -4.50 -3.53
C LEU A 100 12.09 -4.43 -4.87
N LEU A 101 12.58 -3.26 -5.27
CA LEU A 101 13.45 -3.13 -6.45
C LEU A 101 14.79 -3.83 -6.26
N ALA A 102 15.33 -3.80 -5.06
CA ALA A 102 16.60 -4.46 -4.73
C ALA A 102 16.42 -5.97 -4.49
N GLU A 103 15.34 -6.36 -3.81
CA GLU A 103 14.98 -7.76 -3.54
C GLU A 103 13.47 -7.94 -3.76
N PRO A 104 13.07 -8.45 -4.93
CA PRO A 104 11.66 -8.62 -5.27
C PRO A 104 10.97 -9.79 -4.56
N ALA A 105 11.72 -10.74 -3.99
CA ALA A 105 11.15 -11.79 -3.16
C ALA A 105 10.62 -11.18 -1.86
N CYS A 106 9.35 -11.43 -1.58
CA CYS A 106 8.63 -10.89 -0.44
C CYS A 106 7.59 -11.89 0.06
N ALA A 107 6.83 -11.51 1.07
CA ALA A 107 5.67 -12.25 1.51
C ALA A 107 4.53 -11.28 1.86
N VAL A 108 3.32 -11.77 1.79
CA VAL A 108 2.12 -10.98 2.12
C VAL A 108 1.28 -11.70 3.17
N GLN A 109 0.64 -10.90 4.00
CA GLN A 109 -0.42 -11.32 4.88
C GLN A 109 -1.69 -10.52 4.55
N ILE A 110 -2.79 -11.22 4.27
CA ILE A 110 -4.11 -10.63 3.98
C ILE A 110 -5.10 -11.24 4.96
N GLY A 111 -5.46 -10.50 6.00
CA GLY A 111 -6.12 -11.09 7.15
C GLY A 111 -5.26 -12.21 7.74
N ALA A 112 -5.83 -13.41 7.93
CA ALA A 112 -5.10 -14.58 8.41
C ALA A 112 -4.38 -15.37 7.30
N PHE A 113 -4.57 -15.00 6.03
CA PHE A 113 -3.94 -15.67 4.89
C PHE A 113 -2.50 -15.18 4.71
N HIS A 114 -1.56 -16.11 4.47
CA HIS A 114 -0.16 -15.82 4.18
C HIS A 114 0.28 -16.47 2.88
N SER A 115 1.12 -15.78 2.10
CA SER A 115 1.79 -16.33 0.93
C SER A 115 3.13 -15.67 0.68
N ASP A 116 4.09 -16.46 0.20
CA ASP A 116 5.25 -15.90 -0.47
C ASP A 116 4.81 -15.25 -1.79
N ALA A 117 5.55 -14.24 -2.22
CA ALA A 117 5.27 -13.51 -3.43
C ALA A 117 6.55 -13.01 -4.09
N VAL A 118 6.43 -12.65 -5.37
CA VAL A 118 7.45 -11.90 -6.10
C VAL A 118 6.83 -10.59 -6.57
N ALA A 119 7.48 -9.47 -6.27
CA ALA A 119 7.04 -8.15 -6.66
C ALA A 119 7.50 -7.83 -8.09
N ARG A 120 6.58 -7.30 -8.91
CA ARG A 120 6.89 -6.85 -10.26
C ARG A 120 6.26 -5.47 -10.52
N THR A 121 7.07 -4.50 -10.90
CA THR A 121 6.58 -3.19 -11.31
C THR A 121 5.87 -3.30 -12.66
N LEU A 122 4.64 -2.79 -12.73
CA LEU A 122 3.84 -2.80 -13.95
C LEU A 122 4.31 -1.74 -14.94
N ALA A 123 4.20 -2.03 -16.23
CA ALA A 123 4.57 -1.14 -17.31
C ALA A 123 3.59 -1.24 -18.49
N GLY A 124 3.66 -0.28 -19.42
CA GLY A 124 2.91 -0.30 -20.67
C GLY A 124 1.40 -0.42 -20.50
N ALA A 125 0.77 -1.23 -21.33
CA ALA A 125 -0.68 -1.41 -21.36
C ALA A 125 -1.23 -2.03 -20.06
N GLU A 126 -0.50 -2.94 -19.45
CA GLU A 126 -0.88 -3.55 -18.17
C GLU A 126 -0.96 -2.49 -17.06
N ARG A 127 0.07 -1.62 -16.97
CA ARG A 127 0.05 -0.50 -16.02
C ARG A 127 -1.12 0.44 -16.31
N ALA A 128 -1.36 0.82 -17.55
CA ALA A 128 -2.44 1.72 -17.92
C ALA A 128 -3.81 1.18 -17.51
N SER A 129 -4.07 -0.10 -17.74
CA SER A 129 -5.30 -0.78 -17.33
C SER A 129 -5.47 -0.78 -15.82
N TRP A 130 -4.41 -1.09 -15.07
CA TRP A 130 -4.44 -1.07 -13.61
C TRP A 130 -4.59 0.34 -13.04
N TRP A 131 -3.95 1.34 -13.66
CA TRP A 131 -4.12 2.73 -13.23
C TRP A 131 -5.57 3.20 -13.32
N GLN A 132 -6.27 2.83 -14.38
CA GLN A 132 -7.70 3.12 -14.52
C GLN A 132 -8.52 2.49 -13.39
N ARG A 133 -8.26 1.24 -13.02
CA ARG A 133 -8.93 0.56 -11.90
C ARG A 133 -8.63 1.23 -10.57
N VAL A 134 -7.37 1.45 -10.30
CA VAL A 134 -6.89 2.09 -9.05
C VAL A 134 -7.53 3.46 -8.85
N THR A 135 -7.56 4.30 -9.89
CA THR A 135 -8.10 5.65 -9.80
C THR A 135 -9.63 5.69 -9.79
N ALA A 136 -10.29 4.66 -10.32
CA ALA A 136 -11.73 4.50 -10.19
C ALA A 136 -12.13 4.13 -8.74
N GLU A 137 -11.37 3.25 -8.09
CA GLU A 137 -11.62 2.87 -6.69
C GLU A 137 -11.18 3.95 -5.70
N GLN A 138 -10.04 4.60 -5.96
CA GLN A 138 -9.45 5.64 -5.12
C GLN A 138 -9.06 6.87 -5.94
N PRO A 139 -9.97 7.80 -6.18
CA PRO A 139 -9.72 9.01 -6.98
C PRO A 139 -8.58 9.88 -6.45
N VAL A 140 -8.29 9.85 -5.14
CA VAL A 140 -7.16 10.59 -4.53
C VAL A 140 -5.81 10.25 -5.16
N GLN A 141 -5.67 9.08 -5.78
CA GLN A 141 -4.44 8.71 -6.48
C GLN A 141 -4.14 9.62 -7.69
N LEU A 142 -5.18 10.19 -8.33
CA LEU A 142 -5.00 11.22 -9.37
C LEU A 142 -4.41 12.50 -8.79
N GLU A 143 -4.85 12.91 -7.61
CA GLU A 143 -4.29 14.07 -6.92
C GLU A 143 -2.83 13.83 -6.54
N TYR A 144 -2.50 12.64 -6.04
CA TYR A 144 -1.13 12.27 -5.72
C TYR A 144 -0.23 12.29 -6.96
N GLN A 145 -0.71 11.77 -8.10
CA GLN A 145 0.05 11.83 -9.35
C GLN A 145 0.24 13.29 -9.84
N ALA A 146 -0.74 14.15 -9.64
CA ALA A 146 -0.64 15.56 -10.02
C ALA A 146 0.38 16.35 -9.17
N ARG A 147 0.71 15.88 -7.97
CA ARG A 147 1.69 16.53 -7.07
C ARG A 147 3.14 16.22 -7.42
N THR A 148 3.41 15.23 -8.26
CA THR A 148 4.78 14.80 -8.57
C THR A 148 5.00 14.60 -10.06
N THR A 149 6.23 14.84 -10.51
CA THR A 149 6.66 14.57 -11.88
C THR A 149 7.07 13.11 -12.11
N ARG A 150 7.35 12.36 -11.03
CA ARG A 150 7.62 10.93 -11.16
C ARG A 150 6.34 10.17 -11.48
N GLU A 151 6.42 9.15 -12.32
CA GLU A 151 5.33 8.20 -12.48
C GLU A 151 5.17 7.40 -11.19
N ILE A 152 3.96 7.39 -10.60
CA ILE A 152 3.68 6.58 -9.41
C ILE A 152 3.68 5.10 -9.80
N PRO A 153 4.57 4.28 -9.21
CA PRO A 153 4.66 2.87 -9.54
C PRO A 153 3.44 2.08 -9.07
N LEU A 154 3.01 1.16 -9.91
CA LEU A 154 2.08 0.09 -9.57
C LEU A 154 2.86 -1.22 -9.51
N ILE A 155 2.72 -1.97 -8.44
CA ILE A 155 3.45 -3.19 -8.19
C ILE A 155 2.48 -4.35 -8.08
N LYS A 156 2.58 -5.31 -8.99
CA LYS A 156 1.88 -6.59 -8.89
C LYS A 156 2.63 -7.51 -7.95
N LEU A 157 1.90 -8.10 -7.03
CA LEU A 157 2.41 -9.13 -6.12
C LEU A 157 1.99 -10.49 -6.67
N GLU A 158 2.92 -11.20 -7.27
CA GLU A 158 2.70 -12.53 -7.83
C GLU A 158 2.79 -13.56 -6.70
N LEU A 159 1.63 -13.94 -6.16
CA LEU A 159 1.51 -14.82 -5.02
C LEU A 159 1.83 -16.28 -5.41
N ARG A 160 2.60 -16.95 -4.58
CA ARG A 160 2.86 -18.39 -4.73
C ARG A 160 1.60 -19.23 -4.51
N THR A 161 0.78 -18.82 -3.53
CA THR A 161 -0.53 -19.41 -3.25
C THR A 161 -1.58 -18.34 -3.49
N PRO A 162 -2.59 -18.58 -4.34
CA PRO A 162 -3.65 -17.60 -4.60
C PRO A 162 -4.39 -17.25 -3.30
N ALA A 163 -4.62 -15.94 -3.10
CA ALA A 163 -5.39 -15.48 -1.97
C ALA A 163 -6.86 -15.88 -2.09
N PRO A 164 -7.51 -16.30 -1.00
CA PRO A 164 -8.93 -16.63 -1.03
C PRO A 164 -9.75 -15.40 -1.48
N ARG A 165 -10.81 -15.66 -2.24
CA ARG A 165 -11.78 -14.62 -2.56
C ARG A 165 -12.52 -14.27 -1.29
N ARG A 166 -12.37 -13.03 -0.85
CA ARG A 166 -13.08 -12.54 0.34
C ARG A 166 -14.42 -11.96 -0.13
N SER A 167 -15.49 -12.42 0.47
CA SER A 167 -16.79 -11.79 0.28
C SER A 167 -16.67 -10.34 0.74
N GLY A 168 -17.01 -9.40 -0.13
CA GLY A 168 -17.14 -8.02 0.28
C GLY A 168 -18.22 -7.90 1.36
N PRO A 169 -18.25 -6.80 2.11
CA PRO A 169 -19.38 -6.56 3.00
C PRO A 169 -20.66 -6.60 2.19
N ALA A 170 -21.60 -7.39 2.69
CA ALA A 170 -22.96 -7.46 2.13
C ALA A 170 -23.65 -6.10 2.26
#